data_8c7613fb924f8b68ff6cfe69dca27957
#
_entry.id   8c7613fb924f8b68ff6cfe69dca27957
#
_cell.length_a   1.000
_cell.length_b   1.000
_cell.length_c   1.000
_cell.angle_alpha   90.00
_cell.angle_beta   90.00
_cell.angle_gamma   90.00
#
_symmetry.space_group_name_H-M   'P 1'
#
loop_
_entity.id
_entity.type
_entity.pdbx_description
1 polymer ?
#
loop_
_entity_poly.entity_id
_entity_poly.type
_entity_poly.pdbx_seq_one_letter_code
_entity_poly.pdbx_strand_id
1 'polypeptide(L)'
;QRAGGDLPGQALSAAGLAAATYGIIAAGERGWSPAVILSILAGLSLLTVFVLVERAASRPMLPMAMLSRPRFAVAVAVGFALNIGFFGQLFVLALFLQRCLGYSPWLAGLSLVPQACSAVLASPLGGRMTARIGAFPTMLTGLLAGAAGFCGLVLVTTSTPYPIIAALTFLGGFGTALTMPAATSAAVGSAPVGCTGAAGSIINAARQTGS
;
A
#
# COMPACT_ATOMS: atom_id res chain seq x y z
N GLN A 1 -24.31 15.70 -13.43
CA GLN A 1 -24.24 14.76 -14.56
C GLN A 1 -23.67 13.46 -14.02
N ARG A 2 -24.47 12.39 -14.05
CA ARG A 2 -24.09 11.06 -13.62
C ARG A 2 -22.93 10.62 -14.52
N ALA A 3 -21.73 10.44 -13.95
CA ALA A 3 -20.65 9.71 -14.58
C ALA A 3 -21.17 8.28 -14.78
N GLY A 4 -21.49 7.91 -16.01
CA GLY A 4 -21.76 6.52 -16.36
C GLY A 4 -20.49 5.74 -16.08
N GLY A 5 -20.50 4.91 -15.03
CA GLY A 5 -19.35 4.07 -14.68
C GLY A 5 -19.05 3.15 -15.87
N ASP A 6 -17.79 3.03 -16.23
CA ASP A 6 -17.32 2.03 -17.19
C ASP A 6 -17.43 0.63 -16.56
N LEU A 7 -18.66 0.08 -16.58
CA LEU A 7 -18.95 -1.25 -16.06
C LEU A 7 -18.04 -2.34 -16.67
N PRO A 8 -17.75 -2.33 -18.00
CA PRO A 8 -16.82 -3.30 -18.59
C PRO A 8 -15.41 -3.20 -18.03
N GLY A 9 -14.85 -1.99 -17.89
CA GLY A 9 -13.52 -1.79 -17.32
C GLY A 9 -13.45 -2.20 -15.86
N GLN A 10 -14.46 -1.87 -15.06
CA GLN A 10 -14.55 -2.30 -13.65
C GLN A 10 -14.64 -3.83 -13.53
N ALA A 11 -15.44 -4.49 -14.37
CA ALA A 11 -15.56 -5.94 -14.36
C ALA A 11 -14.24 -6.63 -14.75
N LEU A 12 -13.55 -6.13 -15.78
CA LEU A 12 -12.25 -6.66 -16.22
C LEU A 12 -11.17 -6.51 -15.14
N SER A 13 -11.08 -5.34 -14.50
CA SER A 13 -10.10 -5.11 -13.44
C SER A 13 -10.40 -5.96 -12.19
N ALA A 14 -11.65 -6.06 -11.78
CA ALA A 14 -12.06 -6.87 -10.64
C ALA A 14 -11.81 -8.37 -10.89
N ALA A 15 -12.21 -8.89 -12.05
CA ALA A 15 -11.99 -10.28 -12.43
C ALA A 15 -10.48 -10.61 -12.56
N GLY A 16 -9.71 -9.69 -13.17
CA GLY A 16 -8.27 -9.84 -13.31
C GLY A 16 -7.53 -9.89 -11.97
N LEU A 17 -7.87 -8.98 -11.07
CA LEU A 17 -7.31 -8.98 -9.70
C LEU A 17 -7.73 -10.23 -8.92
N ALA A 18 -8.99 -10.62 -8.98
CA ALA A 18 -9.48 -11.81 -8.30
C ALA A 18 -8.77 -13.09 -8.78
N ALA A 19 -8.62 -13.27 -10.09
CA ALA A 19 -7.94 -14.42 -10.67
C ALA A 19 -6.44 -14.45 -10.32
N ALA A 20 -5.75 -13.31 -10.39
CA ALA A 20 -4.35 -13.20 -10.02
C ALA A 20 -4.13 -13.48 -8.53
N THR A 21 -4.94 -12.87 -7.67
CA THR A 21 -4.86 -13.07 -6.21
C THR A 21 -5.16 -14.52 -5.82
N TYR A 22 -6.22 -15.12 -6.39
CA TYR A 22 -6.52 -16.53 -6.16
C TYR A 22 -5.35 -17.43 -6.58
N GLY A 23 -4.76 -17.18 -7.74
CA GLY A 23 -3.59 -17.93 -8.23
C GLY A 23 -2.39 -17.83 -7.29
N ILE A 24 -2.09 -16.64 -6.78
CA ILE A 24 -0.97 -16.42 -5.84
C ILE A 24 -1.21 -17.14 -4.51
N ILE A 25 -2.42 -17.03 -3.95
CA ILE A 25 -2.79 -17.71 -2.70
C ILE A 25 -2.73 -19.24 -2.89
N ALA A 26 -3.32 -19.74 -3.97
CA ALA A 26 -3.32 -21.17 -4.27
C ALA A 26 -1.91 -21.71 -4.54
N ALA A 27 -1.00 -20.91 -5.09
CA ALA A 27 0.41 -21.28 -5.24
C ALA A 27 1.09 -21.50 -3.88
N GLY A 28 0.78 -20.66 -2.90
CA GLY A 28 1.30 -20.79 -1.54
C GLY A 28 0.76 -22.02 -0.78
N GLU A 29 -0.51 -22.38 -1.01
CA GLU A 29 -1.17 -23.50 -0.31
C GLU A 29 -0.94 -24.85 -0.97
N ARG A 30 -1.04 -24.91 -2.31
CA ARG A 30 -1.10 -26.16 -3.10
C ARG A 30 0.12 -26.38 -3.99
N GLY A 31 1.07 -25.43 -3.95
CA GLY A 31 2.21 -25.44 -4.84
C GLY A 31 1.86 -25.02 -6.28
N TRP A 32 2.87 -25.06 -7.16
CA TRP A 32 2.76 -24.64 -8.56
C TRP A 32 2.11 -25.75 -9.41
N SER A 33 0.79 -25.74 -9.51
CA SER A 33 0.05 -26.62 -10.41
C SER A 33 -0.29 -25.91 -11.73
N PRO A 34 -0.59 -26.64 -12.82
CA PRO A 34 -1.03 -26.03 -14.09
C PRO A 34 -2.25 -25.11 -13.93
N ALA A 35 -3.19 -25.47 -13.05
CA ALA A 35 -4.37 -24.68 -12.75
C ALA A 35 -4.02 -23.34 -12.07
N VAL A 36 -3.05 -23.33 -11.17
CA VAL A 36 -2.54 -22.14 -10.50
C VAL A 36 -1.86 -21.19 -11.51
N ILE A 37 -0.98 -21.74 -12.35
CA ILE A 37 -0.31 -20.97 -13.40
C ILE A 37 -1.33 -20.37 -14.38
N LEU A 38 -2.32 -21.17 -14.80
CA LEU A 38 -3.39 -20.70 -15.68
C LEU A 38 -4.21 -19.56 -15.04
N SER A 39 -4.50 -19.65 -13.77
CA SER A 39 -5.22 -18.62 -12.99
C SER A 39 -4.45 -17.31 -12.95
N ILE A 40 -3.13 -17.36 -12.69
CA ILE A 40 -2.27 -16.17 -12.70
C ILE A 40 -2.17 -15.58 -14.12
N LEU A 41 -1.96 -16.40 -15.12
CA LEU A 41 -1.89 -15.94 -16.52
C LEU A 41 -3.21 -15.34 -16.99
N ALA A 42 -4.34 -15.93 -16.63
CA ALA A 42 -5.67 -15.39 -16.92
C ALA A 42 -5.87 -14.04 -16.22
N GLY A 43 -5.49 -13.91 -14.95
CA GLY A 43 -5.54 -12.66 -14.22
C GLY A 43 -4.69 -11.57 -14.87
N LEU A 44 -3.44 -11.86 -15.21
CA LEU A 44 -2.54 -10.93 -15.89
C LEU A 44 -3.05 -10.54 -17.29
N SER A 45 -3.63 -11.49 -18.02
CA SER A 45 -4.21 -11.24 -19.35
C SER A 45 -5.42 -10.30 -19.24
N LEU A 46 -6.33 -10.53 -18.29
CA LEU A 46 -7.46 -9.66 -18.05
C LEU A 46 -7.04 -8.24 -17.64
N LEU A 47 -6.02 -8.11 -16.80
CA LEU A 47 -5.46 -6.81 -16.44
C LEU A 47 -4.80 -6.10 -17.61
N THR A 48 -4.13 -6.86 -18.49
CA THR A 48 -3.53 -6.32 -19.73
C THR A 48 -4.64 -5.82 -20.67
N VAL A 49 -5.68 -6.62 -20.87
CA VAL A 49 -6.86 -6.21 -21.68
C VAL A 49 -7.51 -4.98 -21.08
N PHE A 50 -7.69 -4.93 -19.76
CA PHE A 50 -8.19 -3.74 -19.08
C PHE A 50 -7.36 -2.49 -19.41
N VAL A 51 -6.02 -2.56 -19.30
CA VAL A 51 -5.14 -1.44 -19.63
C VAL A 51 -5.24 -1.03 -21.10
N LEU A 52 -5.37 -1.99 -22.01
CA LEU A 52 -5.52 -1.70 -23.44
C LEU A 52 -6.87 -1.03 -23.76
N VAL A 53 -7.96 -1.54 -23.18
CA VAL A 53 -9.30 -0.96 -23.30
C VAL A 53 -9.33 0.44 -22.72
N GLU A 54 -8.74 0.64 -21.55
CA GLU A 54 -8.65 1.93 -20.87
C GLU A 54 -7.86 2.97 -21.69
N ARG A 55 -6.78 2.54 -22.36
CA ARG A 55 -6.02 3.41 -23.26
C ARG A 55 -6.78 3.81 -24.52
N ALA A 56 -7.68 2.95 -24.99
CA ALA A 56 -8.50 3.19 -26.16
C ALA A 56 -9.81 3.94 -25.85
N ALA A 57 -10.18 4.03 -24.57
CA ALA A 57 -11.41 4.67 -24.15
C ALA A 57 -11.38 6.18 -24.38
N SER A 58 -12.44 6.72 -24.95
CA SER A 58 -12.62 8.18 -25.16
C SER A 58 -12.79 8.96 -23.85
N ARG A 59 -13.12 8.29 -22.74
CA ARG A 59 -13.20 8.83 -21.38
C ARG A 59 -12.59 7.83 -20.41
N PRO A 60 -11.25 7.74 -20.34
CA PRO A 60 -10.58 6.77 -19.49
C PRO A 60 -10.86 7.05 -18.01
N MET A 61 -11.16 5.99 -17.23
CA MET A 61 -11.24 6.07 -15.77
C MET A 61 -9.88 6.39 -15.16
N LEU A 62 -8.82 5.89 -15.80
CA LEU A 62 -7.42 6.13 -15.45
C LEU A 62 -6.80 7.08 -16.49
N PRO A 63 -6.77 8.41 -16.25
CA PRO A 63 -6.07 9.31 -17.16
C PRO A 63 -4.58 9.02 -17.11
N MET A 64 -4.12 8.15 -18.02
CA MET A 64 -2.69 7.73 -18.13
C MET A 64 -1.74 8.92 -18.25
N ALA A 65 -2.22 10.04 -18.80
CA ALA A 65 -1.51 11.32 -18.81
C ALA A 65 -1.19 11.87 -17.40
N MET A 66 -1.85 11.39 -16.35
CA MET A 66 -1.50 11.75 -14.97
C MET A 66 -0.26 11.00 -14.47
N LEU A 67 -0.09 9.73 -14.87
CA LEU A 67 1.08 8.93 -14.52
C LEU A 67 2.36 9.46 -15.17
N SER A 68 2.27 10.18 -16.29
CA SER A 68 3.43 10.85 -16.91
C SER A 68 3.87 12.12 -16.15
N ARG A 69 3.08 12.60 -15.18
CA ARG A 69 3.47 13.72 -14.32
C ARG A 69 4.34 13.20 -13.18
N PRO A 70 5.61 13.64 -13.05
CA PRO A 70 6.54 13.02 -12.09
C PRO A 70 6.07 13.14 -10.63
N ARG A 71 5.45 14.25 -10.25
CA ARG A 71 4.91 14.44 -8.88
C ARG A 71 3.80 13.45 -8.55
N PHE A 72 2.93 13.16 -9.50
CA PHE A 72 1.85 12.18 -9.34
C PHE A 72 2.41 10.76 -9.28
N ALA A 73 3.28 10.40 -10.24
CA ALA A 73 3.91 9.09 -10.28
C ALA A 73 4.69 8.77 -8.99
N VAL A 74 5.44 9.73 -8.46
CA VAL A 74 6.15 9.59 -7.17
C VAL A 74 5.18 9.35 -6.03
N ALA A 75 4.08 10.12 -5.94
CA ALA A 75 3.09 9.94 -4.87
C ALA A 75 2.43 8.54 -4.92
N VAL A 76 2.12 8.05 -6.12
CA VAL A 76 1.55 6.72 -6.33
C VAL A 76 2.57 5.62 -5.97
N ALA A 77 3.82 5.77 -6.43
CA ALA A 77 4.89 4.82 -6.14
C ALA A 77 5.20 4.75 -4.63
N VAL A 78 5.22 5.90 -3.95
CA VAL A 78 5.37 5.97 -2.49
C VAL A 78 4.21 5.26 -1.79
N GLY A 79 2.97 5.51 -2.20
CA GLY A 79 1.79 4.84 -1.64
C GLY A 79 1.85 3.32 -1.78
N PHE A 80 2.27 2.81 -2.95
CA PHE A 80 2.46 1.40 -3.23
C PHE A 80 3.58 0.79 -2.36
N ALA A 81 4.77 1.39 -2.38
CA ALA A 81 5.92 0.90 -1.63
C ALA A 81 5.69 0.89 -0.10
N LEU A 82 4.99 1.92 0.43
CA LEU A 82 4.64 1.98 1.85
C LEU A 82 3.72 0.82 2.27
N ASN A 83 2.77 0.45 1.44
CA ASN A 83 1.87 -0.67 1.79
C ASN A 83 2.60 -2.01 1.73
N ILE A 84 3.43 -2.26 0.71
CA ILE A 84 4.29 -3.46 0.69
C ILE A 84 5.16 -3.52 1.95
N GLY A 85 5.84 -2.42 2.28
CA GLY A 85 6.72 -2.36 3.46
C GLY A 85 5.94 -2.59 4.76
N PHE A 86 4.80 -1.94 4.91
CA PHE A 86 3.97 -2.02 6.12
C PHE A 86 3.38 -3.42 6.33
N PHE A 87 2.70 -3.97 5.32
CA PHE A 87 2.07 -5.29 5.45
C PHE A 87 3.10 -6.42 5.44
N GLY A 88 4.16 -6.30 4.63
CA GLY A 88 5.27 -7.24 4.62
C GLY A 88 5.98 -7.31 5.98
N GLN A 89 6.29 -6.15 6.58
CA GLN A 89 6.85 -6.08 7.93
C GLN A 89 5.90 -6.66 8.98
N LEU A 90 4.61 -6.33 8.90
CA LEU A 90 3.60 -6.85 9.82
C LEU A 90 3.55 -8.39 9.81
N PHE A 91 3.56 -8.97 8.62
CA PHE A 91 3.55 -10.42 8.43
C PHE A 91 4.82 -11.08 8.98
N VAL A 92 5.99 -10.57 8.60
CA VAL A 92 7.28 -11.11 9.07
C VAL A 92 7.43 -10.98 10.58
N LEU A 93 7.03 -9.84 11.15
CA LEU A 93 7.09 -9.63 12.60
C LEU A 93 6.13 -10.55 13.35
N ALA A 94 4.91 -10.75 12.84
CA ALA A 94 3.96 -11.68 13.45
C ALA A 94 4.50 -13.13 13.46
N LEU A 95 5.15 -13.56 12.38
CA LEU A 95 5.82 -14.86 12.31
C LEU A 95 7.02 -14.95 13.29
N PHE A 96 7.82 -13.90 13.36
CA PHE A 96 8.97 -13.84 14.29
C PHE A 96 8.52 -13.96 15.74
N LEU A 97 7.51 -13.19 16.15
CA LEU A 97 6.97 -13.23 17.51
C LEU A 97 6.42 -14.62 17.86
N GLN A 98 5.72 -15.27 16.94
CA GLN A 98 5.12 -16.58 17.18
C GLN A 98 6.12 -17.72 17.08
N ARG A 99 6.96 -17.76 16.05
CA ARG A 99 7.85 -18.90 15.78
C ARG A 99 9.20 -18.83 16.50
N CYS A 100 9.74 -17.62 16.67
CA CYS A 100 11.06 -17.43 17.27
C CYS A 100 10.98 -17.10 18.76
N LEU A 101 9.99 -16.29 19.18
CA LEU A 101 9.78 -15.92 20.58
C LEU A 101 8.74 -16.77 21.31
N GLY A 102 8.03 -17.66 20.59
CA GLY A 102 7.04 -18.57 21.18
C GLY A 102 5.77 -17.89 21.68
N TYR A 103 5.45 -16.68 21.21
CA TYR A 103 4.26 -15.95 21.61
C TYR A 103 3.00 -16.66 21.08
N SER A 104 1.95 -16.71 21.90
CA SER A 104 0.63 -17.12 21.42
C SER A 104 0.13 -16.12 20.36
N PRO A 105 -0.78 -16.55 19.45
CA PRO A 105 -1.35 -15.64 18.44
C PRO A 105 -1.96 -14.38 19.05
N TRP A 106 -2.59 -14.51 20.22
CA TRP A 106 -3.16 -13.39 20.97
C TRP A 106 -2.07 -12.41 21.45
N LEU A 107 -1.00 -12.92 22.05
CA LEU A 107 0.10 -12.08 22.54
C LEU A 107 0.85 -11.41 21.40
N ALA A 108 1.05 -12.11 20.28
CA ALA A 108 1.63 -11.54 19.08
C ALA A 108 0.77 -10.39 18.53
N GLY A 109 -0.55 -10.55 18.48
CA GLY A 109 -1.47 -9.47 18.10
C GLY A 109 -1.39 -8.27 19.04
N LEU A 110 -1.37 -8.51 20.36
CA LEU A 110 -1.20 -7.44 21.37
C LEU A 110 0.14 -6.70 21.20
N SER A 111 1.17 -7.42 20.81
CA SER A 111 2.51 -6.85 20.57
C SER A 111 2.56 -5.90 19.38
N LEU A 112 1.54 -5.85 18.53
CA LEU A 112 1.41 -4.91 17.40
C LEU A 112 0.63 -3.63 17.78
N VAL A 113 0.06 -3.57 18.99
CA VAL A 113 -0.69 -2.39 19.48
C VAL A 113 0.14 -1.09 19.40
N PRO A 114 1.44 -1.06 19.76
CA PRO A 114 2.23 0.17 19.62
C PRO A 114 2.23 0.74 18.20
N GLN A 115 2.26 -0.12 17.18
CA GLN A 115 2.18 0.28 15.77
C GLN A 115 0.81 0.87 15.43
N ALA A 116 -0.27 0.27 15.90
CA ALA A 116 -1.63 0.79 15.71
C ALA A 116 -1.82 2.15 16.40
N CYS A 117 -1.33 2.30 17.64
CA CYS A 117 -1.37 3.56 18.36
C CYS A 117 -0.59 4.67 17.64
N SER A 118 0.56 4.33 17.05
CA SER A 118 1.35 5.29 16.28
C SER A 118 0.58 5.84 15.07
N ALA A 119 -0.22 5.02 14.41
CA ALA A 119 -1.03 5.44 13.27
C ALA A 119 -2.12 6.45 13.66
N VAL A 120 -2.75 6.25 14.81
CA VAL A 120 -3.76 7.18 15.35
C VAL A 120 -3.16 8.56 15.65
N LEU A 121 -1.92 8.59 16.15
CA LEU A 121 -1.22 9.83 16.48
C LEU A 121 -0.63 10.51 15.23
N ALA A 122 -0.02 9.74 14.36
CA ALA A 122 0.73 10.25 13.20
C ALA A 122 -0.17 10.75 12.07
N SER A 123 -1.32 10.12 11.83
CA SER A 123 -2.18 10.48 10.70
C SER A 123 -2.70 11.92 10.76
N PRO A 124 -3.28 12.42 11.89
CA PRO A 124 -3.67 13.82 11.99
C PRO A 124 -2.47 14.78 11.95
N LEU A 125 -1.33 14.36 12.50
CA LEU A 125 -0.10 15.15 12.46
C LEU A 125 0.41 15.30 11.02
N GLY A 126 0.39 14.22 10.23
CA GLY A 126 0.74 14.23 8.81
C GLY A 126 -0.15 15.16 7.99
N GLY A 127 -1.46 15.19 8.26
CA GLY A 127 -2.37 16.14 7.65
C GLY A 127 -2.04 17.60 7.98
N ARG A 128 -1.77 17.89 9.27
CA ARG A 128 -1.38 19.23 9.72
C ARG A 128 -0.02 19.68 9.17
N MET A 129 0.96 18.78 9.15
CA MET A 129 2.28 19.06 8.57
C MET A 129 2.15 19.32 7.07
N THR A 130 1.38 18.50 6.35
CA THR A 130 1.12 18.72 4.92
C THR A 130 0.52 20.09 4.63
N ALA A 131 -0.41 20.54 5.48
CA ALA A 131 -1.00 21.87 5.32
C ALA A 131 -0.03 23.02 5.63
N ARG A 132 0.95 22.83 6.52
CA ARG A 132 1.90 23.87 6.95
C ARG A 132 3.17 23.94 6.12
N ILE A 133 3.81 22.81 5.86
CA ILE A 133 5.12 22.72 5.21
C ILE A 133 5.06 22.08 3.81
N GLY A 134 3.87 21.62 3.40
CA GLY A 134 3.67 21.00 2.11
C GLY A 134 3.77 19.47 2.14
N ALA A 135 3.29 18.84 1.06
CA ALA A 135 3.20 17.37 0.98
C ALA A 135 4.59 16.71 0.88
N PHE A 136 5.49 17.26 0.09
CA PHE A 136 6.80 16.65 -0.17
C PHE A 136 7.71 16.56 1.08
N PRO A 137 7.92 17.65 1.85
CA PRO A 137 8.68 17.56 3.10
C PRO A 137 8.05 16.62 4.13
N THR A 138 6.71 16.60 4.22
CA THR A 138 6.00 15.68 5.12
C THR A 138 6.18 14.22 4.70
N MET A 139 6.13 13.92 3.39
CA MET A 139 6.42 12.56 2.88
C MET A 139 7.85 12.15 3.23
N LEU A 140 8.83 13.03 3.02
CA LEU A 140 10.23 12.74 3.27
C LEU A 140 10.49 12.45 4.76
N THR A 141 9.97 13.26 5.66
CA THR A 141 10.10 13.03 7.11
C THR A 141 9.44 11.73 7.54
N GLY A 142 8.25 11.44 7.02
CA GLY A 142 7.57 10.17 7.30
C GLY A 142 8.30 8.96 6.74
N LEU A 143 8.81 9.04 5.52
CA LEU A 143 9.61 7.96 4.91
C LEU A 143 10.90 7.68 5.68
N LEU A 144 11.61 8.73 6.11
CA LEU A 144 12.84 8.58 6.90
C LEU A 144 12.55 7.94 8.27
N ALA A 145 11.51 8.39 8.95
CA ALA A 145 11.08 7.78 10.22
C ALA A 145 10.65 6.32 10.04
N GLY A 146 9.87 6.03 9.00
CA GLY A 146 9.45 4.66 8.66
C GLY A 146 10.63 3.76 8.32
N ALA A 147 11.55 4.24 7.48
CA ALA A 147 12.76 3.52 7.11
C ALA A 147 13.64 3.23 8.35
N ALA A 148 13.83 4.20 9.23
CA ALA A 148 14.60 4.00 10.48
C ALA A 148 13.96 2.91 11.36
N GLY A 149 12.62 2.93 11.52
CA GLY A 149 11.90 1.90 12.25
C GLY A 149 12.04 0.51 11.63
N PHE A 150 11.81 0.38 10.32
CA PHE A 150 11.87 -0.90 9.62
C PHE A 150 13.30 -1.43 9.50
N CYS A 151 14.30 -0.58 9.23
CA CYS A 151 15.71 -0.99 9.23
C CYS A 151 16.16 -1.42 10.62
N GLY A 152 15.69 -0.75 11.68
CA GLY A 152 15.96 -1.17 13.05
C GLY A 152 15.43 -2.57 13.37
N LEU A 153 14.26 -2.94 12.83
CA LEU A 153 13.69 -4.29 13.00
C LEU A 153 14.55 -5.40 12.37
N VAL A 154 15.35 -5.09 11.35
CA VAL A 154 16.28 -6.08 10.76
C VAL A 154 17.36 -6.51 11.75
N LEU A 155 17.69 -5.65 12.71
CA LEU A 155 18.71 -5.91 13.75
C LEU A 155 18.13 -6.65 14.97
N VAL A 156 16.82 -6.89 15.01
CA VAL A 156 16.14 -7.58 16.12
C VAL A 156 16.50 -9.06 16.10
N THR A 157 16.85 -9.56 17.28
CA THR A 157 17.19 -10.97 17.55
C THR A 157 16.24 -11.55 18.61
N THR A 158 16.33 -12.85 18.86
CA THR A 158 15.55 -13.52 19.92
C THR A 158 15.88 -13.05 21.33
N SER A 159 17.06 -12.43 21.51
CA SER A 159 17.49 -11.83 22.80
C SER A 159 17.07 -10.37 22.96
N THR A 160 16.49 -9.75 21.91
CA THR A 160 16.10 -8.34 21.97
C THR A 160 14.90 -8.14 22.88
N PRO A 161 14.99 -7.26 23.90
CA PRO A 161 13.85 -6.97 24.78
C PRO A 161 12.66 -6.38 24.01
N TYR A 162 11.45 -6.82 24.36
CA TYR A 162 10.21 -6.36 23.69
C TYR A 162 10.05 -4.82 23.60
N PRO A 163 10.43 -3.99 24.61
CA PRO A 163 10.32 -2.54 24.49
C PRO A 163 11.07 -1.94 23.30
N ILE A 164 12.21 -2.56 22.88
CA ILE A 164 12.94 -2.12 21.68
C ILE A 164 12.13 -2.46 20.43
N ILE A 165 11.58 -3.67 20.36
CA ILE A 165 10.71 -4.09 19.25
C ILE A 165 9.50 -3.16 19.15
N ALA A 166 8.87 -2.85 20.28
CA ALA A 166 7.73 -1.94 20.38
C ALA A 166 8.08 -0.51 19.91
N ALA A 167 9.24 0.01 20.29
CA ALA A 167 9.70 1.34 19.86
C ALA A 167 9.98 1.39 18.35
N LEU A 168 10.59 0.36 17.78
CA LEU A 168 10.88 0.27 16.36
C LEU A 168 9.61 0.11 15.52
N THR A 169 8.67 -0.73 15.97
CA THR A 169 7.36 -0.88 15.32
C THR A 169 6.53 0.38 15.42
N PHE A 170 6.56 1.07 16.57
CA PHE A 170 5.92 2.38 16.73
C PHE A 170 6.50 3.38 15.73
N LEU A 171 7.83 3.47 15.62
CA LEU A 171 8.50 4.41 14.71
C LEU A 171 8.17 4.10 13.24
N GLY A 172 8.19 2.82 12.84
CA GLY A 172 7.82 2.37 11.49
C GLY A 172 6.38 2.70 11.14
N GLY A 173 5.45 2.41 12.05
CA GLY A 173 4.03 2.74 11.91
C GLY A 173 3.78 4.25 11.87
N PHE A 174 4.47 5.01 12.73
CA PHE A 174 4.40 6.47 12.79
C PHE A 174 4.82 7.09 11.45
N GLY A 175 5.97 6.68 10.91
CA GLY A 175 6.46 7.17 9.63
C GLY A 175 5.52 6.87 8.47
N THR A 176 4.99 5.64 8.42
CA THR A 176 4.01 5.22 7.41
C THR A 176 2.74 6.05 7.49
N ALA A 177 2.17 6.20 8.68
CA ALA A 177 0.92 6.92 8.89
C ALA A 177 1.07 8.44 8.68
N LEU A 178 2.23 9.00 8.95
CA LEU A 178 2.56 10.40 8.66
C LEU A 178 2.61 10.66 7.14
N THR A 179 3.16 9.72 6.37
CA THR A 179 3.35 9.85 4.92
C THR A 179 2.03 9.72 4.15
N MET A 180 1.08 8.93 4.62
CA MET A 180 -0.16 8.61 3.90
C MET A 180 -1.00 9.84 3.50
N PRO A 181 -1.36 10.76 4.41
CA PRO A 181 -2.13 11.96 4.03
C PRO A 181 -1.33 12.87 3.10
N ALA A 182 -0.02 12.93 3.25
CA ALA A 182 0.86 13.72 2.40
C ALA A 182 0.91 13.16 0.96
N ALA A 183 1.06 11.84 0.81
CA ALA A 183 1.05 11.18 -0.50
C ALA A 183 -0.31 11.36 -1.21
N THR A 184 -1.41 11.21 -0.49
CA THR A 184 -2.74 11.44 -1.02
C THR A 184 -2.94 12.89 -1.46
N SER A 185 -2.50 13.86 -0.65
CA SER A 185 -2.57 15.28 -0.96
C SER A 185 -1.70 15.63 -2.17
N ALA A 186 -0.50 15.06 -2.29
CA ALA A 186 0.39 15.26 -3.44
C ALA A 186 -0.23 14.72 -4.73
N ALA A 187 -0.84 13.54 -4.68
CA ALA A 187 -1.51 12.93 -5.82
C ALA A 187 -2.72 13.78 -6.28
N VAL A 188 -3.61 14.11 -5.35
CA VAL A 188 -4.82 14.90 -5.64
C VAL A 188 -4.44 16.31 -6.12
N GLY A 189 -3.46 16.96 -5.46
CA GLY A 189 -2.99 18.29 -5.84
C GLY A 189 -2.25 18.36 -7.19
N SER A 190 -1.76 17.22 -7.70
CA SER A 190 -1.13 17.11 -9.02
C SER A 190 -2.13 16.81 -10.15
N ALA A 191 -3.38 16.51 -9.79
CA ALA A 191 -4.43 16.16 -10.74
C ALA A 191 -4.91 17.38 -11.53
N PRO A 192 -5.27 17.21 -12.81
CA PRO A 192 -5.98 18.26 -13.57
C PRO A 192 -7.32 18.59 -12.91
N VAL A 193 -7.80 19.83 -13.18
CA VAL A 193 -9.12 20.27 -12.71
C VAL A 193 -10.19 19.30 -13.22
N GLY A 194 -11.02 18.79 -12.32
CA GLY A 194 -12.06 17.79 -12.64
C GLY A 194 -11.63 16.32 -12.53
N CYS A 195 -10.33 16.00 -12.34
CA CYS A 195 -9.82 14.63 -12.23
C CYS A 195 -9.38 14.25 -10.81
N THR A 196 -9.74 15.03 -9.79
CA THR A 196 -9.37 14.78 -8.38
C THR A 196 -9.89 13.44 -7.85
N GLY A 197 -11.09 13.05 -8.24
CA GLY A 197 -11.66 11.75 -7.89
C GLY A 197 -10.88 10.58 -8.49
N ALA A 198 -10.48 10.68 -9.77
CA ALA A 198 -9.64 9.69 -10.43
C ALA A 198 -8.26 9.57 -9.78
N ALA A 199 -7.66 10.70 -9.39
CA ALA A 199 -6.38 10.70 -8.66
C ALA A 199 -6.46 9.95 -7.32
N GLY A 200 -7.53 10.19 -6.55
CA GLY A 200 -7.79 9.48 -5.30
C GLY A 200 -8.00 7.98 -5.50
N SER A 201 -8.70 7.59 -6.57
CA SER A 201 -8.92 6.18 -6.91
C SER A 201 -7.62 5.49 -7.31
N ILE A 202 -6.77 6.11 -8.12
CA ILE A 202 -5.47 5.55 -8.55
C ILE A 202 -4.55 5.31 -7.35
N ILE A 203 -4.40 6.30 -6.47
CA ILE A 203 -3.52 6.14 -5.31
C ILE A 203 -4.06 5.06 -4.35
N ASN A 204 -5.37 4.97 -4.20
CA ASN A 204 -5.99 3.91 -3.39
C ASN A 204 -5.79 2.53 -4.03
N ALA A 205 -5.98 2.39 -5.33
CA ALA A 205 -5.75 1.14 -6.04
C ALA A 205 -4.27 0.72 -5.92
N ALA A 206 -3.33 1.65 -6.15
CA ALA A 206 -1.90 1.37 -5.99
C ALA A 206 -1.54 0.92 -4.57
N ARG A 207 -2.12 1.54 -3.55
CA ARG A 207 -1.94 1.15 -2.14
C ARG A 207 -2.47 -0.25 -1.87
N GLN A 208 -3.68 -0.56 -2.33
CA GLN A 208 -4.30 -1.88 -2.14
C GLN A 208 -3.56 -2.98 -2.89
N THR A 209 -2.98 -2.67 -4.06
CA THR A 209 -2.14 -3.64 -4.79
C THR A 209 -0.83 -3.92 -4.05
N GLY A 210 -0.35 -2.97 -3.22
CA GLY A 210 0.84 -3.14 -2.38
C GLY A 210 0.58 -3.85 -1.05
N SER A 211 -0.66 -4.13 -0.68
CA SER A 211 -1.02 -4.80 0.58
C SER A 211 -1.29 -6.28 0.40
#